data_da85c2cdb5868a883ca06c2aa3d66df2
#
_entry.id   da85c2cdb5868a883ca06c2aa3d66df2
#
_cell.length_a   1.000
_cell.length_b   1.000
_cell.length_c   1.000
_cell.angle_alpha   90.00
_cell.angle_beta   90.00
_cell.angle_gamma   90.00
#
_symmetry.space_group_name_H-M   'P 1'
#
loop_
_entity.id
_entity.type
_entity.pdbx_description
1 polymer ?
#
loop_
_entity_poly.entity_id
_entity_poly.type
_entity_poly.pdbx_seq_one_letter_code
_entity_poly.pdbx_strand_id
1 'polypeptide(L)'
;MDKLTNQYIIDNLQGRFGDAVDVIGEPHGLLTIRATVDQIIDLLVYLKNEESLRFNYLTDITAVHYPNQEKSFAVVYHLHNLFQNFRIRIKVFLETNNPTIPSATAVWKGANWMERETYDFYGINFEGHPDLRRILNMDELDVFPMRKEYPLEDPNRVDKKDFYFGR
;
A
#
# COMPACT_ATOMS: atom_id res chain seq x y z
N MET A 1 4.38 -6.78 29.37
CA MET A 1 3.76 -6.06 28.24
C MET A 1 2.37 -6.63 28.06
N ASP A 2 1.37 -5.79 28.10
CA ASP A 2 0.01 -6.21 27.83
C ASP A 2 -0.12 -6.67 26.37
N LYS A 3 -0.99 -7.64 26.14
CA LYS A 3 -1.20 -8.20 24.80
C LYS A 3 -1.87 -7.16 23.91
N LEU A 4 -1.32 -6.93 22.71
CA LEU A 4 -1.95 -6.06 21.73
C LEU A 4 -3.35 -6.56 21.38
N THR A 5 -4.31 -5.65 21.36
CA THR A 5 -5.67 -5.87 20.86
C THR A 5 -6.01 -4.82 19.83
N ASN A 6 -6.98 -5.13 18.95
CA ASN A 6 -7.45 -4.16 17.96
C ASN A 6 -7.92 -2.88 18.64
N GLN A 7 -8.70 -2.98 19.74
CA GLN A 7 -9.22 -1.83 20.45
C GLN A 7 -8.09 -0.96 21.04
N TYR A 8 -7.08 -1.56 21.65
CA TYR A 8 -5.93 -0.82 22.17
C TYR A 8 -5.22 0.00 21.09
N ILE A 9 -5.01 -0.61 19.89
CA ILE A 9 -4.37 0.07 18.77
C ILE A 9 -5.24 1.22 18.27
N ILE A 10 -6.55 1.00 18.13
CA ILE A 10 -7.51 2.02 17.69
C ILE A 10 -7.49 3.22 18.64
N ASP A 11 -7.66 2.98 19.95
CA ASP A 11 -7.72 4.03 20.96
C ASP A 11 -6.42 4.85 21.00
N ASN A 12 -5.28 4.16 20.87
CA ASN A 12 -3.96 4.78 20.86
C ASN A 12 -3.77 5.67 19.61
N LEU A 13 -4.13 5.16 18.43
CA LEU A 13 -3.99 5.92 17.19
C LEU A 13 -4.96 7.08 17.08
N GLN A 14 -6.20 6.89 17.48
CA GLN A 14 -7.20 7.97 17.49
C GLN A 14 -6.83 9.06 18.50
N GLY A 15 -6.33 8.68 19.69
CA GLY A 15 -5.87 9.63 20.68
C GLY A 15 -4.70 10.51 20.22
N ARG A 16 -3.84 10.00 19.32
CA ARG A 16 -2.67 10.72 18.82
C ARG A 16 -2.90 11.46 17.52
N PHE A 17 -3.61 10.84 16.57
CA PHE A 17 -3.76 11.34 15.19
C PHE A 17 -5.17 11.88 14.91
N GLY A 18 -6.12 11.68 15.82
CA GLY A 18 -7.48 12.18 15.65
C GLY A 18 -8.11 11.78 14.32
N ASP A 19 -8.66 12.75 13.61
CA ASP A 19 -9.36 12.55 12.32
C ASP A 19 -8.46 12.14 11.16
N ALA A 20 -7.14 12.18 11.33
CA ALA A 20 -6.21 11.71 10.30
C ALA A 20 -6.16 10.18 10.17
N VAL A 21 -6.73 9.48 11.15
CA VAL A 21 -6.78 8.02 11.21
C VAL A 21 -8.22 7.55 11.46
N ASP A 22 -8.70 6.65 10.60
CA ASP A 22 -10.05 6.11 10.68
C ASP A 22 -10.04 4.58 10.51
N VAL A 23 -10.96 3.89 11.19
CA VAL A 23 -11.05 2.44 11.14
C VAL A 23 -11.97 2.01 10.01
N ILE A 24 -11.44 1.28 9.02
CA ILE A 24 -12.24 0.70 7.95
C ILE A 24 -12.98 -0.55 8.44
N GLY A 25 -12.39 -1.32 9.34
CA GLY A 25 -12.92 -2.58 9.86
C GLY A 25 -11.86 -3.66 9.98
N GLU A 26 -12.30 -4.90 10.09
CA GLU A 26 -11.44 -6.08 10.27
C GLU A 26 -11.70 -7.15 9.20
N PRO A 27 -11.54 -6.83 7.90
CA PRO A 27 -11.77 -7.81 6.85
C PRO A 27 -10.78 -8.98 7.00
N HIS A 28 -11.34 -10.19 7.07
CA HIS A 28 -10.59 -11.44 7.29
C HIS A 28 -9.81 -11.48 8.62
N GLY A 29 -10.31 -10.79 9.66
CA GLY A 29 -9.67 -10.74 10.97
C GLY A 29 -8.42 -9.86 11.03
N LEU A 30 -8.19 -9.01 10.02
CA LEU A 30 -7.05 -8.09 9.95
C LEU A 30 -7.51 -6.65 10.15
N LEU A 31 -7.12 -6.04 11.27
CA LEU A 31 -7.40 -4.64 11.54
C LEU A 31 -6.93 -3.77 10.37
N THR A 32 -7.85 -3.06 9.76
CA THR A 32 -7.59 -2.19 8.61
C THR A 32 -7.93 -0.76 8.95
N ILE A 33 -6.95 0.11 8.78
CA ILE A 33 -6.98 1.53 9.14
C ILE A 33 -6.81 2.35 7.87
N ARG A 34 -7.58 3.43 7.73
CA ARG A 34 -7.36 4.48 6.74
C ARG A 34 -6.52 5.58 7.37
N ALA A 35 -5.53 6.08 6.64
CA ALA A 35 -4.75 7.24 7.01
C ALA A 35 -4.78 8.29 5.90
N THR A 36 -4.52 9.55 6.25
CA THR A 36 -4.33 10.64 5.30
C THR A 36 -2.91 10.63 4.73
N VAL A 37 -2.75 11.20 3.53
CA VAL A 37 -1.44 11.29 2.85
C VAL A 37 -0.43 12.09 3.69
N ASP A 38 -0.87 13.20 4.28
CA ASP A 38 -0.01 14.12 5.02
C ASP A 38 0.55 13.50 6.33
N GLN A 39 -0.17 12.56 6.92
CA GLN A 39 0.20 11.97 8.22
C GLN A 39 0.79 10.56 8.10
N ILE A 40 0.89 10.01 6.89
CA ILE A 40 1.31 8.60 6.75
C ILE A 40 2.71 8.35 7.31
N ILE A 41 3.69 9.20 7.05
CA ILE A 41 5.05 8.98 7.53
C ILE A 41 5.12 9.08 9.05
N ASP A 42 4.49 10.08 9.65
CA ASP A 42 4.45 10.23 11.11
C ASP A 42 3.76 9.04 11.78
N LEU A 43 2.67 8.54 11.17
CA LEU A 43 1.98 7.33 11.62
C LEU A 43 2.89 6.10 11.55
N LEU A 44 3.60 5.90 10.43
CA LEU A 44 4.50 4.76 10.25
C LEU A 44 5.69 4.81 11.22
N VAL A 45 6.26 6.00 11.44
CA VAL A 45 7.35 6.22 12.42
C VAL A 45 6.85 5.93 13.83
N TYR A 46 5.65 6.40 14.16
CA TYR A 46 5.05 6.15 15.47
C TYR A 46 4.78 4.66 15.71
N LEU A 47 4.11 3.98 14.77
CA LEU A 47 3.81 2.55 14.87
C LEU A 47 5.08 1.70 15.03
N LYS A 48 6.18 2.11 14.39
CA LYS A 48 7.47 1.40 14.48
C LYS A 48 8.15 1.60 15.82
N ASN A 49 8.20 2.85 16.33
CA ASN A 49 9.07 3.24 17.43
C ASN A 49 8.37 3.21 18.80
N GLU A 50 7.04 3.32 18.84
CA GLU A 50 6.28 3.28 20.09
C GLU A 50 6.44 1.92 20.77
N GLU A 51 6.94 1.94 22.01
CA GLU A 51 7.27 0.70 22.74
C GLU A 51 6.09 -0.23 22.97
N SER A 52 4.90 0.33 23.11
CA SER A 52 3.65 -0.43 23.30
C SER A 52 3.15 -1.08 22.01
N LEU A 53 3.54 -0.57 20.84
CA LEU A 53 3.05 -1.01 19.52
C LEU A 53 4.10 -1.85 18.76
N ARG A 54 5.31 -1.36 18.60
CA ARG A 54 6.47 -2.03 17.98
C ARG A 54 6.17 -2.78 16.67
N PHE A 55 5.48 -2.12 15.74
CA PHE A 55 5.31 -2.67 14.38
C PHE A 55 6.63 -2.50 13.60
N ASN A 56 7.62 -3.27 13.98
CA ASN A 56 8.99 -3.13 13.50
C ASN A 56 9.26 -3.77 12.14
N TYR A 57 8.31 -4.54 11.62
CA TYR A 57 8.47 -5.23 10.34
C TYR A 57 7.44 -4.74 9.31
N LEU A 58 7.94 -4.16 8.23
CA LEU A 58 7.17 -3.87 7.03
C LEU A 58 7.08 -5.14 6.21
N THR A 59 5.90 -5.74 6.14
CA THR A 59 5.68 -6.99 5.42
C THR A 59 5.54 -6.74 3.92
N ASP A 60 4.79 -5.68 3.55
CA ASP A 60 4.47 -5.39 2.17
C ASP A 60 4.00 -3.95 1.97
N ILE A 61 4.31 -3.38 0.80
CA ILE A 61 3.67 -2.18 0.23
C ILE A 61 3.17 -2.54 -1.15
N THR A 62 1.88 -2.34 -1.36
CA THR A 62 1.25 -2.56 -2.67
C THR A 62 0.17 -1.52 -2.93
N ALA A 63 -0.50 -1.58 -4.07
CA ALA A 63 -1.61 -0.71 -4.36
C ALA A 63 -2.83 -1.45 -4.89
N VAL A 64 -3.96 -0.78 -4.82
CA VAL A 64 -5.23 -1.23 -5.42
C VAL A 64 -5.80 -0.08 -6.24
N HIS A 65 -6.25 -0.39 -7.46
CA HIS A 65 -6.99 0.55 -8.31
C HIS A 65 -8.49 0.30 -8.22
N TYR A 66 -9.24 1.35 -7.86
CA TYR A 66 -10.71 1.40 -7.74
C TYR A 66 -11.29 2.37 -8.79
N PRO A 67 -11.46 1.97 -10.05
CA PRO A 67 -11.71 2.88 -11.18
C PRO A 67 -12.99 3.74 -11.05
N ASN A 68 -13.92 3.33 -10.17
CA ASN A 68 -15.20 4.02 -10.00
C ASN A 68 -15.24 4.94 -8.76
N GLN A 69 -14.10 5.21 -8.14
CA GLN A 69 -13.98 6.08 -6.98
C GLN A 69 -13.28 7.38 -7.34
N GLU A 70 -13.63 8.47 -6.65
CA GLU A 70 -12.98 9.78 -6.80
C GLU A 70 -11.47 9.67 -6.51
N LYS A 71 -11.11 9.01 -5.41
CA LYS A 71 -9.74 8.59 -5.10
C LYS A 71 -9.56 7.16 -5.57
N SER A 72 -9.12 7.02 -6.82
CA SER A 72 -9.14 5.71 -7.47
C SER A 72 -7.98 4.80 -7.07
N PHE A 73 -6.94 5.32 -6.44
CA PHE A 73 -5.82 4.51 -5.97
C PHE A 73 -5.78 4.43 -4.45
N ALA A 74 -5.40 3.28 -3.92
CA ALA A 74 -5.06 3.13 -2.52
C ALA A 74 -3.72 2.42 -2.39
N VAL A 75 -2.76 3.06 -1.70
CA VAL A 75 -1.54 2.39 -1.23
C VAL A 75 -1.86 1.62 0.03
N VAL A 76 -1.38 0.39 0.11
CA VAL A 76 -1.67 -0.55 1.19
C VAL A 76 -0.35 -0.94 1.84
N TYR A 77 -0.21 -0.66 3.13
CA TYR A 77 0.93 -1.08 3.95
C TYR A 77 0.49 -2.21 4.86
N HIS A 78 1.25 -3.31 4.88
CA HIS A 78 1.09 -4.38 5.84
C HIS A 78 2.23 -4.34 6.85
N LEU A 79 1.88 -4.15 8.12
CA LEU A 79 2.84 -4.06 9.21
C LEU A 79 2.68 -5.22 10.17
N HIS A 80 3.79 -5.68 10.73
CA HIS A 80 3.83 -6.80 11.65
C HIS A 80 4.66 -6.46 12.90
N ASN A 81 4.05 -6.63 14.06
CA ASN A 81 4.76 -6.75 15.33
C ASN A 81 5.21 -8.20 15.50
N LEU A 82 6.50 -8.46 15.31
CA LEU A 82 7.07 -9.80 15.38
C LEU A 82 7.08 -10.37 16.81
N PHE A 83 7.09 -9.51 17.84
CA PHE A 83 7.16 -9.96 19.23
C PHE A 83 5.84 -10.54 19.72
N GLN A 84 4.72 -9.93 19.31
CA GLN A 84 3.39 -10.36 19.70
C GLN A 84 2.62 -11.08 18.58
N ASN A 85 3.28 -11.26 17.42
CA ASN A 85 2.66 -11.84 16.22
C ASN A 85 1.34 -11.14 15.84
N PHE A 86 1.36 -9.81 15.85
CA PHE A 86 0.19 -9.01 15.56
C PHE A 86 0.38 -8.25 14.24
N ARG A 87 -0.64 -8.26 13.39
CA ARG A 87 -0.59 -7.61 12.07
C ARG A 87 -1.68 -6.56 11.92
N ILE A 88 -1.34 -5.49 11.20
CA ILE A 88 -2.30 -4.46 10.81
C ILE A 88 -2.10 -4.12 9.33
N ARG A 89 -3.16 -3.57 8.74
CA ARG A 89 -3.16 -3.01 7.39
C ARG A 89 -3.48 -1.53 7.45
N ILE A 90 -2.71 -0.72 6.73
CA ILE A 90 -2.98 0.70 6.58
C ILE A 90 -3.28 0.96 5.11
N LYS A 91 -4.35 1.70 4.82
CA LYS A 91 -4.72 2.15 3.48
C LYS A 91 -4.67 3.66 3.39
N VAL A 92 -4.04 4.18 2.34
CA VAL A 92 -4.01 5.60 2.03
C VAL A 92 -4.59 5.79 0.64
N PHE A 93 -5.70 6.51 0.55
CA PHE A 93 -6.37 6.77 -0.72
C PHE A 93 -5.79 8.00 -1.39
N LEU A 94 -5.48 7.89 -2.69
CA LEU A 94 -4.81 8.91 -3.49
C LEU A 94 -5.71 9.41 -4.60
N GLU A 95 -5.49 10.67 -4.99
CA GLU A 95 -6.14 11.31 -6.12
C GLU A 95 -5.86 10.57 -7.43
N THR A 96 -6.89 10.49 -8.28
CA THR A 96 -6.84 9.75 -9.55
C THR A 96 -5.81 10.31 -10.53
N ASN A 97 -5.77 11.64 -10.67
CA ASN A 97 -4.96 12.30 -11.70
C ASN A 97 -3.48 12.45 -11.33
N ASN A 98 -3.18 12.49 -10.05
CA ASN A 98 -1.80 12.62 -9.55
C ASN A 98 -1.62 11.78 -8.28
N PRO A 99 -1.55 10.44 -8.42
CA PRO A 99 -1.40 9.55 -7.27
C PRO A 99 0.01 9.68 -6.67
N THR A 100 0.13 10.56 -5.69
CA THR A 100 1.41 10.88 -5.04
C THR A 100 1.31 10.67 -3.54
N ILE A 101 2.37 10.10 -2.94
CA ILE A 101 2.48 9.81 -1.51
C ILE A 101 3.94 9.92 -1.05
N PRO A 102 4.23 10.39 0.16
CA PRO A 102 5.58 10.37 0.70
C PRO A 102 6.16 8.95 0.82
N SER A 103 7.45 8.80 0.48
CA SER A 103 8.17 7.53 0.54
C SER A 103 8.39 7.05 1.97
N ALA A 104 8.15 5.77 2.23
CA ALA A 104 8.44 5.11 3.51
C ALA A 104 9.89 4.60 3.61
N THR A 105 10.76 4.88 2.63
CA THR A 105 12.18 4.45 2.66
C THR A 105 12.97 5.05 3.81
N ALA A 106 12.56 6.24 4.31
CA ALA A 106 13.12 6.83 5.53
C ALA A 106 12.80 6.02 6.78
N VAL A 107 11.70 5.27 6.78
CA VAL A 107 11.26 4.44 7.91
C VAL A 107 11.81 3.02 7.81
N TRP A 108 11.67 2.39 6.63
CA TRP A 108 12.19 1.05 6.34
C TRP A 108 12.95 1.02 5.02
N LYS A 109 14.21 0.62 5.05
CA LYS A 109 15.00 0.48 3.82
C LYS A 109 14.40 -0.51 2.81
N GLY A 110 13.70 -1.54 3.30
CA GLY A 110 13.01 -2.52 2.46
C GLY A 110 11.85 -1.94 1.62
N ALA A 111 11.31 -0.79 2.01
CA ALA A 111 10.29 -0.08 1.25
C ALA A 111 10.75 0.29 -0.18
N ASN A 112 12.07 0.51 -0.37
CA ASN A 112 12.64 0.90 -1.66
C ASN A 112 12.14 0.02 -2.83
N TRP A 113 12.26 -1.31 -2.70
CA TRP A 113 11.86 -2.23 -3.76
C TRP A 113 10.35 -2.35 -3.91
N MET A 114 9.62 -2.35 -2.80
CA MET A 114 8.16 -2.43 -2.79
C MET A 114 7.50 -1.19 -3.40
N GLU A 115 8.06 0.00 -3.13
CA GLU A 115 7.60 1.26 -3.73
C GLU A 115 7.91 1.32 -5.22
N ARG A 116 9.09 0.85 -5.65
CA ARG A 116 9.42 0.74 -7.08
C ARG A 116 8.48 -0.22 -7.81
N GLU A 117 8.16 -1.38 -7.22
CA GLU A 117 7.19 -2.31 -7.77
C GLU A 117 5.80 -1.65 -7.88
N THR A 118 5.36 -0.97 -6.83
CA THR A 118 4.08 -0.26 -6.81
C THR A 118 4.03 0.87 -7.86
N TYR A 119 5.11 1.63 -8.01
CA TYR A 119 5.27 2.60 -9.10
C TYR A 119 5.20 1.93 -10.46
N ASP A 120 5.95 0.85 -10.66
CA ASP A 120 6.06 0.16 -11.93
C ASP A 120 4.72 -0.37 -12.46
N PHE A 121 3.87 -0.88 -11.56
CA PHE A 121 2.58 -1.46 -11.92
C PHE A 121 1.41 -0.47 -11.93
N TYR A 122 1.44 0.56 -11.09
CA TYR A 122 0.30 1.48 -10.91
C TYR A 122 0.60 2.94 -11.27
N GLY A 123 1.87 3.32 -11.39
CA GLY A 123 2.26 4.70 -11.64
C GLY A 123 2.04 5.62 -10.45
N ILE A 124 2.15 5.11 -9.23
CA ILE A 124 2.07 5.89 -8.01
C ILE A 124 3.44 6.53 -7.74
N ASN A 125 3.48 7.84 -7.59
CA ASN A 125 4.71 8.57 -7.30
C ASN A 125 5.00 8.60 -5.80
N PHE A 126 6.17 8.09 -5.39
CA PHE A 126 6.64 8.10 -4.01
C PHE A 126 7.62 9.25 -3.81
N GLU A 127 7.16 10.35 -3.22
CA GLU A 127 7.98 11.55 -3.00
C GLU A 127 9.11 11.28 -2.00
N GLY A 128 10.32 11.69 -2.38
CA GLY A 128 11.52 11.46 -1.57
C GLY A 128 12.11 10.06 -1.69
N HIS A 129 11.58 9.22 -2.59
CA HIS A 129 12.22 7.94 -2.90
C HIS A 129 13.60 8.16 -3.55
N PRO A 130 14.65 7.44 -3.11
CA PRO A 130 16.02 7.69 -3.58
C PRO A 130 16.27 7.37 -5.06
N ASP A 131 15.53 6.43 -5.64
CA ASP A 131 15.71 5.97 -7.04
C ASP A 131 14.42 5.34 -7.56
N LEU A 132 13.39 6.16 -7.83
CA LEU A 132 12.08 5.70 -8.29
C LEU A 132 12.10 5.41 -9.79
N ARG A 133 12.29 4.16 -10.14
CA ARG A 133 12.30 3.64 -11.51
C ARG A 133 11.66 2.27 -11.57
N ARG A 134 11.31 1.82 -12.77
CA ARG A 134 10.76 0.47 -12.98
C ARG A 134 11.70 -0.61 -12.45
N ILE A 135 11.15 -1.77 -12.10
CA ILE A 135 11.90 -2.89 -11.51
C ILE A 135 11.60 -4.24 -12.20
N LEU A 136 10.38 -4.45 -12.68
CA LEU A 136 9.91 -5.70 -13.27
C LEU A 136 9.55 -5.56 -14.74
N ASN A 137 8.92 -4.44 -15.12
CA ASN A 137 8.60 -4.16 -16.51
C ASN A 137 9.78 -3.50 -17.23
N MET A 138 9.76 -3.57 -18.57
CA MET A 138 10.78 -2.90 -19.40
C MET A 138 10.65 -1.36 -19.26
N ASP A 139 11.76 -0.66 -19.36
CA ASP A 139 11.82 0.79 -19.16
C ASP A 139 10.99 1.57 -20.22
N GLU A 140 10.90 1.02 -21.43
CA GLU A 140 10.17 1.62 -22.57
C GLU A 140 8.64 1.41 -22.49
N LEU A 141 8.15 0.66 -21.49
CA LEU A 141 6.71 0.47 -21.32
C LEU A 141 6.04 1.79 -20.90
N ASP A 142 5.16 2.31 -21.73
CA ASP A 142 4.47 3.59 -21.56
C ASP A 142 3.16 3.49 -20.76
N VAL A 143 2.81 2.29 -20.27
CA VAL A 143 1.60 2.00 -19.51
C VAL A 143 1.91 1.42 -18.13
N PHE A 144 0.90 1.42 -17.24
CA PHE A 144 0.95 0.78 -15.93
C PHE A 144 0.00 -0.41 -15.90
N PRO A 145 0.52 -1.64 -16.07
CA PRO A 145 -0.29 -2.81 -16.48
C PRO A 145 -1.30 -3.29 -15.43
N MET A 146 -1.16 -2.92 -14.15
CA MET A 146 -2.12 -3.30 -13.11
C MET A 146 -3.30 -2.32 -12.95
N ARG A 147 -3.31 -1.21 -13.70
CA ARG A 147 -4.47 -0.35 -13.76
C ARG A 147 -5.60 -1.05 -14.50
N LYS A 148 -6.82 -0.90 -14.00
CA LYS A 148 -8.00 -1.61 -14.51
C LYS A 148 -8.45 -1.17 -15.92
N GLU A 149 -7.95 -0.04 -16.42
CA GLU A 149 -8.14 0.38 -17.81
C GLU A 149 -7.38 -0.49 -18.82
N TYR A 150 -6.37 -1.24 -18.38
CA TYR A 150 -5.62 -2.17 -19.24
C TYR A 150 -6.15 -3.58 -19.04
N PRO A 151 -6.79 -4.18 -20.07
CA PRO A 151 -7.27 -5.56 -20.00
C PRO A 151 -6.09 -6.54 -19.96
N LEU A 152 -6.25 -7.63 -19.24
CA LEU A 152 -5.24 -8.68 -19.14
C LEU A 152 -4.98 -9.37 -20.49
N GLU A 153 -6.01 -9.44 -21.31
CA GLU A 153 -5.94 -9.98 -22.68
C GLU A 153 -6.46 -8.92 -23.65
N ASP A 154 -5.76 -8.73 -24.77
CA ASP A 154 -6.25 -7.88 -25.85
C ASP A 154 -7.47 -8.57 -26.51
N PRO A 155 -8.68 -8.01 -26.41
CA PRO A 155 -9.87 -8.62 -27.01
C PRO A 155 -9.82 -8.65 -28.55
N ASN A 156 -8.92 -7.86 -29.16
CA ASN A 156 -8.72 -7.82 -30.61
C ASN A 156 -7.54 -8.67 -31.08
N ARG A 157 -6.94 -9.43 -30.18
CA ARG A 157 -5.79 -10.27 -30.50
C ARG A 157 -6.15 -11.37 -31.48
N VAL A 158 -5.56 -11.32 -32.68
CA VAL A 158 -5.86 -12.24 -33.80
C VAL A 158 -4.85 -13.40 -33.88
N ASP A 159 -3.71 -13.29 -33.18
CA ASP A 159 -2.53 -14.16 -33.35
C ASP A 159 -2.52 -15.40 -32.46
N LYS A 160 -3.47 -15.55 -31.52
CA LYS A 160 -3.50 -16.68 -30.60
C LYS A 160 -4.76 -17.53 -30.76
N LYS A 161 -4.70 -18.50 -31.64
CA LYS A 161 -5.57 -19.68 -31.53
C LYS A 161 -4.87 -20.68 -30.63
N ASP A 162 -5.23 -20.71 -29.37
CA ASP A 162 -4.68 -21.64 -28.41
C ASP A 162 -5.37 -23.00 -28.54
N PHE A 163 -4.91 -23.80 -29.53
CA PHE A 163 -5.46 -25.13 -29.80
C PHE A 163 -5.16 -26.15 -28.69
N TYR A 164 -4.17 -25.88 -27.83
CA TYR A 164 -3.68 -26.83 -26.83
C TYR A 164 -4.36 -26.66 -25.47
N PHE A 165 -4.86 -25.46 -25.14
CA PHE A 165 -5.44 -25.15 -23.82
C PHE A 165 -6.92 -24.77 -23.84
N GLY A 166 -7.61 -24.90 -24.99
CA GLY A 166 -9.06 -24.77 -25.09
C GLY A 166 -9.61 -23.37 -24.79
N ARG A 167 -8.85 -22.32 -25.01
CA ARG A 167 -9.27 -20.93 -24.84
C ARG A 167 -9.50 -20.23 -26.18
#